data_13bba58f36e58ec8e6dba12ca03898c5
#
_entry.id   13bba58f36e58ec8e6dba12ca03898c5
#
_cell.length_a   1.000
_cell.length_b   1.000
_cell.length_c   1.000
_cell.angle_alpha   90.00
_cell.angle_beta   90.00
_cell.angle_gamma   90.00
#
_symmetry.space_group_name_H-M   'P 1'
#
loop_
_entity.id
_entity.type
_entity.pdbx_description
1 polymer ?
#
loop_
_entity_poly.entity_id
_entity_poly.type
_entity_poly.pdbx_seq_one_letter_code
_entity_poly.pdbx_strand_id
1 'polypeptide(L)'
;MHSLGADDARLIDAGLFVVRDGETEPRPRFRGRLMFPILDEMGRHVGFGGRALGDDTPKYLNSPESAVFQKRKTLYNMHTAKQAMRRAGRAIVVEGYFDAIRLALAGVEEVVAPLGTALTD
;
A
#
# COMPACT_ATOMS: atom_id res chain seq x y z
N MET A 1 13.13 -23.41 -9.69
CA MET A 1 14.00 -22.26 -9.64
C MET A 1 13.61 -21.24 -10.70
N HIS A 2 13.59 -20.00 -10.31
CA HIS A 2 13.06 -18.93 -11.12
C HIS A 2 14.18 -18.26 -11.90
N SER A 3 14.03 -18.08 -13.20
CA SER A 3 15.00 -17.36 -14.02
C SER A 3 14.45 -16.00 -14.39
N LEU A 4 15.33 -15.02 -14.53
CA LEU A 4 14.94 -13.67 -14.93
C LEU A 4 14.38 -13.65 -16.35
N GLY A 5 13.16 -13.17 -16.49
CA GLY A 5 12.46 -13.01 -17.75
C GLY A 5 11.64 -11.74 -17.75
N ALA A 6 10.79 -11.57 -18.77
CA ALA A 6 9.92 -10.41 -18.87
C ALA A 6 8.96 -10.31 -17.67
N ASP A 7 8.50 -11.45 -17.15
CA ASP A 7 7.60 -11.47 -15.99
C ASP A 7 8.32 -11.02 -14.72
N ASP A 8 9.59 -11.37 -14.55
CA ASP A 8 10.38 -10.92 -13.42
C ASP A 8 10.59 -9.41 -13.44
N ALA A 9 10.86 -8.84 -14.62
CA ALA A 9 10.99 -7.41 -14.76
C ALA A 9 9.72 -6.69 -14.37
N ARG A 10 8.56 -7.21 -14.75
CA ARG A 10 7.26 -6.66 -14.37
C ARG A 10 7.03 -6.74 -12.87
N LEU A 11 7.41 -7.87 -12.25
CA LEU A 11 7.25 -8.04 -10.81
C LEU A 11 8.16 -7.10 -10.02
N ILE A 12 9.36 -6.83 -10.52
CA ILE A 12 10.27 -5.86 -9.91
C ILE A 12 9.69 -4.44 -10.06
N ASP A 13 9.23 -4.08 -11.25
CA ASP A 13 8.63 -2.77 -11.51
C ASP A 13 7.38 -2.54 -10.67
N ALA A 14 6.60 -3.58 -10.44
CA ALA A 14 5.41 -3.52 -9.58
C ALA A 14 5.76 -3.50 -8.09
N GLY A 15 7.03 -3.67 -7.72
CA GLY A 15 7.45 -3.66 -6.34
C GLY A 15 7.18 -4.95 -5.58
N LEU A 16 6.85 -6.03 -6.28
CA LEU A 16 6.59 -7.33 -5.65
C LEU A 16 7.86 -8.14 -5.44
N PHE A 17 8.86 -7.93 -6.30
CA PHE A 17 10.17 -8.53 -6.18
C PHE A 17 11.22 -7.43 -6.05
N VAL A 18 12.33 -7.79 -5.43
CA VAL A 18 13.46 -6.88 -5.23
C VAL A 18 14.76 -7.64 -5.48
N VAL A 19 15.73 -6.96 -6.06
CA VAL A 19 17.10 -7.47 -6.21
C VAL A 19 17.97 -6.70 -5.22
N ARG A 20 18.53 -7.41 -4.24
CA ARG A 20 19.38 -6.80 -3.23
C ARG A 20 20.78 -6.62 -3.73
N ASP A 21 21.49 -5.65 -3.14
CA ASP A 21 22.90 -5.40 -3.46
C ASP A 21 23.73 -6.68 -3.31
N GLY A 22 24.53 -6.98 -4.31
CA GLY A 22 25.37 -8.17 -4.33
C GLY A 22 24.67 -9.44 -4.76
N GLU A 23 23.37 -9.38 -5.04
CA GLU A 23 22.60 -10.53 -5.51
C GLU A 23 22.18 -10.31 -6.96
N THR A 24 22.03 -11.41 -7.71
CA THR A 24 21.59 -11.36 -9.10
C THR A 24 20.17 -11.86 -9.29
N GLU A 25 19.62 -12.60 -8.31
CA GLU A 25 18.27 -13.15 -8.41
C GLU A 25 17.27 -12.29 -7.66
N PRO A 26 16.07 -12.05 -8.23
CA PRO A 26 15.01 -11.35 -7.53
C PRO A 26 14.49 -12.16 -6.36
N ARG A 27 14.09 -11.48 -5.31
CA ARG A 27 13.43 -12.09 -4.16
C ARG A 27 12.08 -11.43 -3.95
N PRO A 28 11.09 -12.18 -3.44
CA PRO A 28 9.83 -11.54 -3.05
C PRO A 28 10.07 -10.44 -2.02
N ARG A 29 9.50 -9.27 -2.26
CA ARG A 29 9.61 -8.15 -1.33
C ARG A 29 8.79 -8.40 -0.06
N PHE A 30 7.58 -8.95 -0.24
CA PHE A 30 6.67 -9.18 0.89
C PHE A 30 6.70 -10.65 1.28
N ARG A 31 7.07 -10.93 2.52
CA ARG A 31 7.17 -12.28 3.05
C ARG A 31 6.56 -12.34 4.43
N GLY A 32 5.72 -13.35 4.67
CA GLY A 32 5.10 -13.53 5.96
C GLY A 32 4.24 -12.35 6.39
N ARG A 33 3.50 -11.74 5.45
CA ARG A 33 2.74 -10.52 5.69
C ARG A 33 1.31 -10.65 5.22
N LEU A 34 0.44 -9.98 5.95
CA LEU A 34 -0.92 -9.75 5.50
C LEU A 34 -0.87 -8.59 4.50
N MET A 35 -1.41 -8.81 3.30
CA MET A 35 -1.29 -7.87 2.19
C MET A 35 -2.55 -7.03 2.02
N PHE A 36 -2.35 -5.74 1.74
CA PHE A 36 -3.42 -4.79 1.49
C PHE A 36 -3.18 -4.15 0.12
N PRO A 37 -4.09 -4.31 -0.85
CA PRO A 37 -3.93 -3.59 -2.11
C PRO A 37 -4.14 -2.10 -1.89
N ILE A 38 -3.32 -1.29 -2.55
CA ILE A 38 -3.42 0.16 -2.51
C ILE A 38 -3.97 0.62 -3.86
N LEU A 39 -5.06 1.38 -3.81
CA LEU A 39 -5.72 1.89 -4.99
C LEU A 39 -5.49 3.40 -5.09
N ASP A 40 -5.46 3.90 -6.32
CA ASP A 40 -5.51 5.34 -6.55
C ASP A 40 -6.94 5.85 -6.43
N GLU A 41 -7.15 7.15 -6.67
CA GLU A 41 -8.48 7.75 -6.55
C GLU A 41 -9.48 7.20 -7.54
N MET A 42 -9.01 6.61 -8.63
CA MET A 42 -9.85 6.04 -9.66
C MET A 42 -10.10 4.54 -9.49
N GLY A 43 -9.58 3.96 -8.42
CA GLY A 43 -9.77 2.55 -8.12
C GLY A 43 -8.78 1.62 -8.82
N ARG A 44 -7.70 2.16 -9.37
CA ARG A 44 -6.67 1.34 -10.02
C ARG A 44 -5.65 0.89 -8.99
N HIS A 45 -5.21 -0.35 -9.10
CA HIS A 45 -4.18 -0.89 -8.20
C HIS A 45 -2.84 -0.25 -8.54
N VAL A 46 -2.21 0.38 -7.55
CA VAL A 46 -0.93 1.08 -7.74
C VAL A 46 0.18 0.51 -6.86
N GLY A 47 -0.15 -0.28 -5.85
CA GLY A 47 0.84 -0.88 -4.97
C GLY A 47 0.21 -1.76 -3.92
N PHE A 48 1.03 -2.18 -2.96
CA PHE A 48 0.60 -3.02 -1.85
C PHE A 48 1.21 -2.51 -0.55
N GLY A 49 0.45 -2.68 0.54
CA GLY A 49 0.99 -2.59 1.87
C GLY A 49 1.01 -3.97 2.49
N GLY A 50 1.94 -4.23 3.38
CA GLY A 50 2.04 -5.51 4.06
C GLY A 50 2.33 -5.33 5.54
N ARG A 51 1.56 -6.00 6.40
CA ARG A 51 1.80 -6.02 7.83
C ARG A 51 2.41 -7.37 8.22
N ALA A 52 3.49 -7.34 8.97
CA ALA A 52 4.13 -8.55 9.44
C ALA A 52 3.17 -9.36 10.31
N LEU A 53 3.09 -10.66 10.03
CA LEU A 53 2.29 -11.58 10.83
C LEU A 53 2.99 -12.04 12.09
N GLY A 54 4.30 -11.90 12.14
CA GLY A 54 5.13 -12.25 13.28
C GLY A 54 5.97 -11.07 13.73
N ASP A 55 7.19 -11.35 14.15
CA ASP A 55 8.11 -10.35 14.68
C ASP A 55 9.02 -9.74 13.62
N ASP A 56 8.76 -9.99 12.35
CA ASP A 56 9.58 -9.48 11.26
C ASP A 56 9.55 -7.96 11.23
N THR A 57 10.67 -7.37 10.85
CA THR A 57 10.80 -5.93 10.68
C THR A 57 11.01 -5.60 9.21
N PRO A 58 10.48 -4.47 8.74
CA PRO A 58 9.62 -3.54 9.48
C PRO A 58 8.22 -4.13 9.70
N LYS A 59 7.53 -3.65 10.71
CA LYS A 59 6.17 -4.10 11.03
C LYS A 59 5.22 -3.84 9.87
N TYR A 60 5.34 -2.68 9.21
CA TYR A 60 4.62 -2.32 8.01
C TYR A 60 5.59 -2.07 6.87
N LEU A 61 5.29 -2.60 5.71
CA LEU A 61 6.10 -2.45 4.52
C LEU A 61 5.19 -2.09 3.35
N ASN A 62 5.51 -1.03 2.63
CA ASN A 62 4.77 -0.63 1.45
C ASN A 62 5.58 -0.92 0.19
N SER A 63 4.90 -1.01 -0.95
CA SER A 63 5.56 -1.03 -2.25
C SER A 63 6.49 0.19 -2.37
N PRO A 64 7.60 0.06 -3.09
CA PRO A 64 8.46 1.21 -3.34
C PRO A 64 7.77 2.22 -4.25
N GLU A 65 8.27 3.45 -4.23
CA GLU A 65 7.81 4.49 -5.16
C GLU A 65 7.94 4.01 -6.60
N SER A 66 6.99 4.39 -7.44
CA SER A 66 7.01 4.06 -8.86
C SER A 66 6.35 5.20 -9.64
N ALA A 67 6.29 5.04 -10.97
CA ALA A 67 5.62 6.03 -11.81
C ALA A 67 4.13 6.18 -11.47
N VAL A 68 3.50 5.13 -10.96
CA VAL A 68 2.07 5.14 -10.65
C VAL A 68 1.78 5.22 -9.15
N PHE A 69 2.80 5.05 -8.30
CA PHE A 69 2.64 5.04 -6.86
C PHE A 69 3.59 6.02 -6.19
N GLN A 70 3.05 7.10 -5.68
CA GLN A 70 3.79 8.10 -4.92
C GLN A 70 3.16 8.20 -3.53
N LYS A 71 3.88 7.74 -2.52
CA LYS A 71 3.37 7.65 -1.15
C LYS A 71 2.90 8.99 -0.61
N ARG A 72 3.59 10.07 -0.97
CA ARG A 72 3.25 11.42 -0.49
C ARG A 72 1.94 11.94 -1.08
N LYS A 73 1.50 11.39 -2.21
CA LYS A 73 0.30 11.83 -2.91
C LYS A 73 -0.84 10.82 -2.80
N THR A 74 -0.64 9.71 -2.12
CA THR A 74 -1.62 8.62 -2.07
C THR A 74 -2.19 8.52 -0.66
N LEU A 75 -3.52 8.54 -0.59
CA LEU A 75 -4.24 8.27 0.64
C LEU A 75 -4.89 6.90 0.53
N TYR A 76 -4.62 6.04 1.51
CA TYR A 76 -5.24 4.73 1.56
C TYR A 76 -6.75 4.87 1.74
N ASN A 77 -7.51 4.08 1.01
CA ASN A 77 -8.98 4.03 1.04
C ASN A 77 -9.69 5.22 0.39
N MET A 78 -8.98 6.12 -0.27
CA MET A 78 -9.60 7.33 -0.83
C MET A 78 -10.67 7.01 -1.87
N HIS A 79 -10.42 6.04 -2.75
CA HIS A 79 -11.39 5.66 -3.77
C HIS A 79 -12.74 5.27 -3.16
N THR A 80 -12.71 4.44 -2.12
CA THR A 80 -13.92 3.98 -1.43
C THR A 80 -14.52 5.06 -0.55
N ALA A 81 -13.68 5.83 0.11
CA ALA A 81 -14.11 6.79 1.12
C ALA A 81 -14.76 8.05 0.56
N LYS A 82 -14.44 8.44 -0.68
CA LYS A 82 -14.86 9.75 -1.18
C LYS A 82 -16.38 9.93 -1.27
N GLN A 83 -17.12 8.88 -1.59
CA GLN A 83 -18.59 8.98 -1.56
C GLN A 83 -19.13 9.10 -0.14
N ALA A 84 -18.55 8.34 0.78
CA ALA A 84 -18.93 8.43 2.19
C ALA A 84 -18.60 9.82 2.75
N MET A 85 -17.49 10.41 2.36
CA MET A 85 -17.12 11.77 2.73
C MET A 85 -18.16 12.77 2.26
N ARG A 86 -18.65 12.63 1.03
CA ARG A 86 -19.69 13.52 0.49
C ARG A 86 -20.98 13.41 1.28
N ARG A 87 -21.39 12.18 1.62
CA ARG A 87 -22.61 11.97 2.40
C ARG A 87 -22.49 12.51 3.83
N ALA A 88 -21.35 12.28 4.45
CA ALA A 88 -21.13 12.68 5.83
C ALA A 88 -20.73 14.15 5.99
N GLY A 89 -20.22 14.77 4.93
CA GLY A 89 -19.71 16.14 4.98
C GLY A 89 -18.42 16.26 5.77
N ARG A 90 -17.67 15.17 5.92
CA ARG A 90 -16.41 15.16 6.67
C ARG A 90 -15.49 14.07 6.15
N ALA A 91 -14.22 14.17 6.51
CA ALA A 91 -13.22 13.15 6.29
C ALA A 91 -12.50 12.87 7.60
N ILE A 92 -12.25 11.60 7.87
CA ILE A 92 -11.50 11.18 9.05
C ILE A 92 -10.14 10.70 8.56
N VAL A 93 -9.07 11.23 9.17
CA VAL A 93 -7.71 10.86 8.82
C VAL A 93 -7.10 10.12 10.00
N VAL A 94 -6.58 8.93 9.74
CA VAL A 94 -5.89 8.11 10.74
C VAL A 94 -4.45 7.87 10.30
N GLU A 95 -3.61 7.39 11.20
CA GLU A 95 -2.18 7.29 10.94
C GLU A 95 -1.80 6.13 10.02
N GLY A 96 -2.54 5.03 10.09
CA GLY A 96 -2.20 3.84 9.33
C GLY A 96 -3.39 3.19 8.66
N TYR A 97 -3.13 2.47 7.58
CA TYR A 97 -4.21 1.81 6.84
C TYR A 97 -4.91 0.73 7.65
N PHE A 98 -4.26 0.13 8.62
CA PHE A 98 -4.91 -0.85 9.48
C PHE A 98 -6.03 -0.21 10.31
N ASP A 99 -5.77 0.99 10.83
CA ASP A 99 -6.79 1.76 11.55
C ASP A 99 -7.95 2.15 10.64
N ALA A 100 -7.63 2.53 9.39
CA ALA A 100 -8.65 2.86 8.40
C ALA A 100 -9.56 1.66 8.12
N ILE A 101 -8.96 0.48 7.97
CA ILE A 101 -9.72 -0.75 7.72
C ILE A 101 -10.64 -1.06 8.91
N ARG A 102 -10.14 -0.93 10.13
CA ARG A 102 -10.93 -1.21 11.33
C ARG A 102 -12.12 -0.27 11.45
N LEU A 103 -11.94 1.01 11.16
CA LEU A 103 -13.04 1.96 11.18
C LEU A 103 -14.06 1.67 10.07
N ALA A 104 -13.58 1.36 8.87
CA ALA A 104 -14.47 1.03 7.76
C ALA A 104 -15.31 -0.21 8.07
N LEU A 105 -14.71 -1.23 8.69
CA LEU A 105 -15.45 -2.43 9.11
C LEU A 105 -16.49 -2.13 10.20
N ALA A 106 -16.26 -1.10 11.00
CA ALA A 106 -17.20 -0.66 12.02
C ALA A 106 -18.29 0.27 11.48
N GLY A 107 -18.31 0.51 10.18
CA GLY A 107 -19.32 1.36 9.55
C GLY A 107 -18.90 2.81 9.32
N VAL A 108 -17.68 3.17 9.70
CA VAL A 108 -17.15 4.52 9.48
C VAL A 108 -16.31 4.48 8.20
N GLU A 109 -16.96 4.78 7.07
CA GLU A 109 -16.35 4.61 5.75
C GLU A 109 -15.62 5.85 5.25
N GLU A 110 -15.88 7.02 5.83
CA GLU A 110 -15.26 8.29 5.45
C GLU A 110 -13.87 8.46 6.05
N VAL A 111 -13.04 7.41 5.97
CA VAL A 111 -11.74 7.35 6.60
C VAL A 111 -10.65 7.09 5.58
N VAL A 112 -9.54 7.81 5.72
CA VAL A 112 -8.35 7.66 4.89
C VAL A 112 -7.11 7.65 5.77
N ALA A 113 -6.02 7.11 5.24
CA ALA A 113 -4.73 7.11 5.92
C ALA A 113 -3.62 7.50 4.94
N PRO A 114 -2.72 8.42 5.34
CA PRO A 114 -1.56 8.72 4.51
C PRO A 114 -0.60 7.53 4.48
N LEU A 115 0.07 7.36 3.36
CA LEU A 115 1.07 6.31 3.18
C LEU A 115 2.49 6.82 3.36
N GLY A 116 2.66 8.14 3.36
CA GLY A 116 3.92 8.78 3.69
C GLY A 116 4.06 9.02 5.19
N THR A 117 5.16 9.62 5.59
CA THR A 117 5.49 9.82 7.00
C THR A 117 4.69 10.94 7.66
N ALA A 118 4.13 11.86 6.88
CA ALA A 118 3.33 12.97 7.41
C ALA A 118 2.39 13.51 6.35
N LEU A 119 1.25 14.02 6.81
CA LEU A 119 0.37 14.81 5.97
C LEU A 119 1.07 16.14 5.64
N THR A 120 1.18 16.42 4.35
CA THR A 120 1.70 17.71 3.88
C THR A 120 0.63 18.39 3.03
N ASP A 121 0.68 19.69 3.00
CA ASP A 121 -0.23 20.51 2.21
C ASP A 121 -0.08 20.27 0.70
#